data_7bbb2fb3be513b5c74740ae08225f970
#
_entry.id   7bbb2fb3be513b5c74740ae08225f970
#
_cell.length_a   1.000
_cell.length_b   1.000
_cell.length_c   1.000
_cell.angle_alpha   90.00
_cell.angle_beta   90.00
_cell.angle_gamma   90.00
#
_symmetry.space_group_name_H-M   'P 1'
#
loop_
_entity.id
_entity.type
_entity.pdbx_description
1 polymer ?
#
loop_
_entity_poly.entity_id
_entity_poly.type
_entity_poly.pdbx_seq_one_letter_code
_entity_poly.pdbx_strand_id
1 'polypeptide(L)'
;ITWDELLRRSVAVGAEEAAERRAAVGPEDVADIIFTSGTTGRPKGAMSAHRQTVSVAEAWAECAEVTEDDVYLIIAPFFHTFGYKAGWVVCLLRGATIIPQVTFDLDRVLETIERERVTILPGPPTIFQTMLAHPGRGERDLSSLRLAVTGSATVPVSLVERMWDELDFKLVMTAYGLTEAVVVTMCRPGDDAETIATTAGRPTAGFEVRIADSEGNEMPPGEDGEVQVRGPNVMLGYLDDEAATREAIEPDGWLHTGDVGRMDERGYLTITDRLKDMITVGGFNVYPAEVENAILALGGIVECAVVGMPDERMGELPLAYIVAEPGHEHTEESLIAACRERLANFKVPRRVLFVDELPHNAAGKVLKRELRERAAADAAAR
;
A
#
# COMPACT_ATOMS: atom_id res chain seq x y z
N ILE A 1 4.36 22.95 20.09
CA ILE A 1 4.92 24.30 19.94
C ILE A 1 4.68 24.81 18.53
N THR A 2 4.47 26.12 18.37
CA THR A 2 4.36 26.73 17.04
C THR A 2 5.75 26.89 16.42
N TRP A 3 5.80 27.15 15.11
CA TRP A 3 7.04 27.45 14.42
C TRP A 3 7.79 28.66 15.01
N ASP A 4 7.07 29.72 15.33
CA ASP A 4 7.65 30.93 15.94
C ASP A 4 8.21 30.64 17.35
N GLU A 5 7.56 29.77 18.11
CA GLU A 5 8.07 29.32 19.42
C GLU A 5 9.35 28.48 19.25
N LEU A 6 9.41 27.60 18.25
CA LEU A 6 10.61 26.83 17.92
C LEU A 6 11.78 27.77 17.57
N LEU A 7 11.54 28.75 16.69
CA LEU A 7 12.54 29.74 16.29
C LEU A 7 13.02 30.57 17.49
N ARG A 8 12.12 30.99 18.39
CA ARG A 8 12.52 31.71 19.61
C ARG A 8 13.40 30.85 20.52
N ARG A 9 13.11 29.56 20.66
CA ARG A 9 13.92 28.64 21.46
C ARG A 9 15.26 28.35 20.83
N SER A 10 15.35 28.33 19.50
CA SER A 10 16.60 28.04 18.77
C SER A 10 17.71 29.05 19.06
N VAL A 11 17.35 30.31 19.41
CA VAL A 11 18.32 31.37 19.79
C VAL A 11 19.13 31.00 21.05
N ALA A 12 18.59 30.13 21.91
CA ALA A 12 19.28 29.66 23.11
C ALA A 12 20.31 28.56 22.84
N VAL A 13 20.33 27.98 21.64
CA VAL A 13 21.26 26.92 21.24
C VAL A 13 22.32 27.50 20.32
N GLY A 14 23.58 27.51 20.78
CA GLY A 14 24.72 28.01 20.00
C GLY A 14 25.02 27.13 18.81
N ALA A 15 25.62 27.71 17.75
CA ALA A 15 26.01 26.98 16.56
C ALA A 15 26.99 25.82 16.85
N GLU A 16 27.87 25.98 17.83
CA GLU A 16 28.83 24.97 18.26
C GLU A 16 28.11 23.78 18.92
N GLU A 17 27.19 24.04 19.86
CA GLU A 17 26.38 23.01 20.48
C GLU A 17 25.51 22.25 19.46
N ALA A 18 24.91 22.96 18.49
CA ALA A 18 24.17 22.34 17.41
C ALA A 18 25.05 21.44 16.52
N ALA A 19 26.29 21.87 16.25
CA ALA A 19 27.26 21.09 15.48
C ALA A 19 27.72 19.85 16.25
N GLU A 20 27.98 19.96 17.55
CA GLU A 20 28.36 18.83 18.41
C GLU A 20 27.21 17.78 18.48
N ARG A 21 25.97 18.22 18.70
CA ARG A 21 24.79 17.33 18.72
C ARG A 21 24.62 16.61 17.39
N ARG A 22 24.77 17.32 16.26
CA ARG A 22 24.71 16.73 14.93
C ARG A 22 25.83 15.70 14.71
N ALA A 23 27.05 15.99 15.17
CA ALA A 23 28.20 15.07 15.04
C ALA A 23 28.06 13.82 15.92
N ALA A 24 27.27 13.88 16.99
CA ALA A 24 27.00 12.76 17.89
C ALA A 24 25.97 11.78 17.33
N VAL A 25 25.18 12.17 16.31
CA VAL A 25 24.18 11.28 15.67
C VAL A 25 24.88 10.30 14.76
N GLY A 26 24.72 9.01 15.06
CA GLY A 26 25.25 7.89 14.28
C GLY A 26 24.23 7.23 13.36
N PRO A 27 24.67 6.38 12.44
CA PRO A 27 23.79 5.69 11.50
C PRO A 27 22.81 4.71 12.18
N GLU A 28 23.17 4.20 13.37
CA GLU A 28 22.36 3.24 14.14
C GLU A 28 21.37 3.91 15.11
N ASP A 29 21.48 5.24 15.30
CA ASP A 29 20.51 5.95 16.14
C ASP A 29 19.13 5.95 15.51
N VAL A 30 18.10 5.96 16.36
CA VAL A 30 16.70 6.04 15.91
C VAL A 30 16.45 7.37 15.19
N ALA A 31 16.12 7.28 13.90
CA ALA A 31 15.77 8.44 13.08
C ALA A 31 14.32 8.84 13.23
N ASP A 32 13.44 7.85 13.25
CA ASP A 32 12.00 8.06 13.27
C ASP A 32 11.24 6.91 13.95
N ILE A 33 10.04 7.22 14.41
CA ILE A 33 9.08 6.28 14.96
C ILE A 33 7.75 6.55 14.27
N ILE A 34 7.28 5.60 13.46
CA ILE A 34 6.02 5.73 12.73
C ILE A 34 4.99 4.77 13.30
N PHE A 35 3.86 5.31 13.74
CA PHE A 35 2.80 4.52 14.32
C PHE A 35 1.94 3.84 13.24
N THR A 36 1.76 2.53 13.37
CA THR A 36 0.86 1.73 12.53
C THR A 36 -0.46 1.49 13.26
N SER A 37 -1.52 1.30 12.52
CA SER A 37 -2.85 0.95 13.06
C SER A 37 -2.93 -0.50 13.51
N GLY A 38 -1.99 -1.00 14.28
CA GLY A 38 -1.82 -2.39 14.70
C GLY A 38 -3.06 -3.30 14.60
N THR A 39 -2.84 -4.58 14.35
CA THR A 39 -3.91 -5.59 14.22
C THR A 39 -4.72 -5.78 15.51
N THR A 40 -4.15 -5.41 16.66
CA THR A 40 -4.73 -5.52 18.01
C THR A 40 -5.54 -4.29 18.43
N GLY A 41 -5.67 -3.28 17.57
CA GLY A 41 -6.41 -2.05 17.85
C GLY A 41 -5.61 -0.97 18.60
N ARG A 42 -4.41 -1.26 19.11
CA ARG A 42 -3.47 -0.25 19.62
C ARG A 42 -2.40 0.04 18.58
N PRO A 43 -2.15 1.32 18.27
CA PRO A 43 -1.06 1.68 17.36
C PRO A 43 0.30 1.22 17.91
N LYS A 44 1.13 0.61 17.05
CA LYS A 44 2.50 0.22 17.38
C LYS A 44 3.47 1.20 16.71
N GLY A 45 4.47 1.66 17.42
CA GLY A 45 5.48 2.58 16.87
C GLY A 45 6.65 1.80 16.28
N ALA A 46 6.71 1.65 14.97
CA ALA A 46 7.85 1.05 14.27
C ALA A 46 9.05 2.02 14.27
N MET A 47 10.18 1.61 14.83
CA MET A 47 11.40 2.40 14.94
C MET A 47 12.34 2.12 13.76
N SER A 48 12.85 3.16 13.13
CA SER A 48 13.86 3.05 12.08
C SER A 48 15.13 3.84 12.43
N ALA A 49 16.28 3.27 12.09
CA ALA A 49 17.58 3.94 12.22
C ALA A 49 17.81 4.92 11.05
N HIS A 50 18.73 5.88 11.24
CA HIS A 50 19.13 6.81 10.18
C HIS A 50 19.62 6.09 8.92
N ARG A 51 20.47 5.05 9.06
CA ARG A 51 20.93 4.27 7.90
C ARG A 51 19.78 3.63 7.12
N GLN A 52 18.74 3.17 7.82
CA GLN A 52 17.58 2.54 7.20
C GLN A 52 16.76 3.55 6.41
N THR A 53 16.51 4.72 6.98
CA THR A 53 15.77 5.79 6.31
C THR A 53 16.50 6.28 5.07
N VAL A 54 17.83 6.40 5.12
CA VAL A 54 18.64 6.82 3.96
C VAL A 54 18.69 5.72 2.91
N SER A 55 18.99 4.46 3.28
CA SER A 55 19.13 3.37 2.32
C SER A 55 17.85 3.03 1.58
N VAL A 56 16.67 3.12 2.22
CA VAL A 56 15.39 2.89 1.53
C VAL A 56 15.07 4.00 0.54
N ALA A 57 15.37 5.24 0.90
CA ALA A 57 15.17 6.37 -0.01
C ALA A 57 16.12 6.29 -1.22
N GLU A 58 17.37 5.80 -1.01
CA GLU A 58 18.33 5.52 -2.07
C GLU A 58 17.79 4.42 -3.02
N ALA A 59 17.37 3.27 -2.47
CA ALA A 59 16.83 2.16 -3.25
C ALA A 59 15.60 2.57 -4.08
N TRP A 60 14.71 3.38 -3.48
CA TRP A 60 13.58 3.97 -4.20
C TRP A 60 14.05 4.87 -5.34
N ALA A 61 14.96 5.81 -5.04
CA ALA A 61 15.46 6.77 -6.02
C ALA A 61 16.15 6.07 -7.21
N GLU A 62 16.89 4.99 -6.96
CA GLU A 62 17.51 4.17 -8.01
C GLU A 62 16.46 3.48 -8.89
N CYS A 63 15.49 2.78 -8.28
CA CYS A 63 14.44 2.09 -9.02
C CYS A 63 13.58 3.05 -9.85
N ALA A 64 13.29 4.23 -9.31
CA ALA A 64 12.44 5.25 -9.94
C ALA A 64 13.21 6.23 -10.83
N GLU A 65 14.54 6.05 -10.95
CA GLU A 65 15.44 6.92 -11.72
C GLU A 65 15.27 8.41 -11.37
N VAL A 66 15.16 8.71 -10.06
CA VAL A 66 14.96 10.09 -9.58
C VAL A 66 16.28 10.87 -9.66
N THR A 67 16.21 12.07 -10.23
CA THR A 67 17.34 12.98 -10.44
C THR A 67 17.05 14.36 -9.86
N GLU A 68 18.06 15.25 -9.88
CA GLU A 68 17.95 16.65 -9.47
C GLU A 68 17.03 17.49 -10.35
N ASP A 69 16.77 17.04 -11.57
CA ASP A 69 15.88 17.73 -12.53
C ASP A 69 14.39 17.43 -12.25
N ASP A 70 14.09 16.50 -11.37
CA ASP A 70 12.71 16.11 -11.07
C ASP A 70 11.99 17.10 -10.17
N VAL A 71 10.70 17.29 -10.47
CA VAL A 71 9.73 18.00 -9.66
C VAL A 71 8.71 17.00 -9.13
N TYR A 72 8.77 16.76 -7.84
CA TYR A 72 8.02 15.69 -7.17
C TYR A 72 6.80 16.28 -6.44
N LEU A 73 5.60 15.98 -6.91
CA LEU A 73 4.35 16.36 -6.23
C LEU A 73 3.99 15.31 -5.18
N ILE A 74 4.07 15.68 -3.91
CA ILE A 74 3.80 14.78 -2.79
C ILE A 74 2.38 15.01 -2.25
N ILE A 75 1.48 14.09 -2.55
CA ILE A 75 0.10 14.08 -2.06
C ILE A 75 -0.02 13.24 -0.79
N ALA A 76 0.79 12.20 -0.66
CA ALA A 76 0.79 11.34 0.51
C ALA A 76 1.19 12.12 1.78
N PRO A 77 0.54 11.86 2.94
CA PRO A 77 0.86 12.55 4.19
C PRO A 77 2.33 12.37 4.59
N PHE A 78 2.96 13.44 5.05
CA PHE A 78 4.36 13.43 5.50
C PHE A 78 4.63 12.60 6.76
N PHE A 79 3.59 12.26 7.50
CA PHE A 79 3.68 11.35 8.65
C PHE A 79 3.53 9.86 8.27
N HIS A 80 3.29 9.56 7.00
CA HIS A 80 3.25 8.21 6.45
C HIS A 80 4.54 7.90 5.70
N THR A 81 5.04 6.66 5.77
CA THR A 81 6.30 6.24 5.13
C THR A 81 6.38 6.61 3.65
N PHE A 82 5.25 6.54 2.93
CA PHE A 82 5.19 6.85 1.51
C PHE A 82 5.43 8.34 1.22
N GLY A 83 4.81 9.25 1.97
CA GLY A 83 5.07 10.69 1.84
C GLY A 83 6.41 11.13 2.43
N TYR A 84 6.90 10.42 3.42
CA TYR A 84 8.15 10.69 4.12
C TYR A 84 9.35 10.08 3.38
N LYS A 85 9.55 8.75 3.51
CA LYS A 85 10.77 8.07 3.07
C LYS A 85 10.83 7.86 1.57
N ALA A 86 9.70 7.52 0.93
CA ALA A 86 9.57 7.42 -0.52
C ALA A 86 9.18 8.76 -1.18
N GLY A 87 9.03 9.83 -0.41
CA GLY A 87 8.69 11.18 -0.86
C GLY A 87 9.81 12.17 -0.61
N TRP A 88 9.67 13.03 0.44
CA TRP A 88 10.58 14.15 0.58
C TRP A 88 12.02 13.78 0.94
N VAL A 89 12.28 12.62 1.60
CA VAL A 89 13.67 12.16 1.84
C VAL A 89 14.35 11.80 0.53
N VAL A 90 13.65 11.13 -0.40
CA VAL A 90 14.15 10.86 -1.76
C VAL A 90 14.54 12.15 -2.46
N CYS A 91 13.67 13.16 -2.41
CA CYS A 91 13.95 14.45 -3.03
C CYS A 91 15.19 15.13 -2.43
N LEU A 92 15.34 15.11 -1.10
CA LEU A 92 16.53 15.67 -0.45
C LEU A 92 17.81 14.93 -0.84
N LEU A 93 17.77 13.60 -0.99
CA LEU A 93 18.94 12.81 -1.41
C LEU A 93 19.34 13.08 -2.85
N ARG A 94 18.39 13.31 -3.74
CA ARG A 94 18.64 13.52 -5.17
C ARG A 94 18.72 14.98 -5.59
N GLY A 95 18.37 15.92 -4.70
CA GLY A 95 18.29 17.34 -5.04
C GLY A 95 17.03 17.71 -5.82
N ALA A 96 16.03 16.83 -5.90
CA ALA A 96 14.78 17.05 -6.60
C ALA A 96 13.91 18.11 -5.91
N THR A 97 13.10 18.83 -6.69
CA THR A 97 12.17 19.82 -6.16
C THR A 97 10.98 19.17 -5.46
N ILE A 98 10.64 19.63 -4.26
CA ILE A 98 9.50 19.14 -3.47
C ILE A 98 8.32 20.08 -3.61
N ILE A 99 7.18 19.58 -4.08
CA ILE A 99 5.90 20.29 -4.09
C ILE A 99 4.95 19.57 -3.14
N PRO A 100 4.71 20.07 -1.91
CA PRO A 100 3.78 19.44 -0.98
C PRO A 100 2.34 19.84 -1.28
N GLN A 101 1.43 18.86 -1.29
CA GLN A 101 -0.01 19.07 -1.38
C GLN A 101 -0.65 18.74 -0.03
N VAL A 102 -1.19 19.74 0.67
CA VAL A 102 -1.73 19.56 2.02
C VAL A 102 -3.05 18.77 2.02
N THR A 103 -3.88 19.01 1.02
CA THR A 103 -5.19 18.34 0.85
C THR A 103 -5.33 17.97 -0.61
N PHE A 104 -5.79 16.76 -0.88
CA PHE A 104 -6.06 16.36 -2.26
C PHE A 104 -7.24 17.17 -2.81
N ASP A 105 -6.98 17.87 -3.90
CA ASP A 105 -7.92 18.63 -4.71
C ASP A 105 -7.46 18.48 -6.15
N LEU A 106 -8.26 17.83 -6.97
CA LEU A 106 -7.85 17.44 -8.33
C LEU A 106 -7.57 18.65 -9.22
N ASP A 107 -8.41 19.70 -9.17
CA ASP A 107 -8.19 20.90 -9.96
C ASP A 107 -6.84 21.55 -9.64
N ARG A 108 -6.52 21.63 -8.35
CA ARG A 108 -5.22 22.12 -7.88
C ARG A 108 -4.05 21.22 -8.29
N VAL A 109 -4.25 19.89 -8.28
CA VAL A 109 -3.22 18.95 -8.75
C VAL A 109 -2.92 19.20 -10.22
N LEU A 110 -3.94 19.27 -11.08
CA LEU A 110 -3.78 19.51 -12.51
C LEU A 110 -3.14 20.90 -12.79
N GLU A 111 -3.59 21.95 -12.08
CA GLU A 111 -2.98 23.28 -12.17
C GLU A 111 -1.51 23.26 -11.73
N THR A 112 -1.18 22.55 -10.65
CA THR A 112 0.17 22.46 -10.13
C THR A 112 1.09 21.70 -11.09
N ILE A 113 0.61 20.60 -11.70
CA ILE A 113 1.38 19.85 -12.71
C ILE A 113 1.79 20.79 -13.85
N GLU A 114 0.85 21.54 -14.41
CA GLU A 114 1.10 22.46 -15.51
C GLU A 114 2.05 23.61 -15.10
N ARG A 115 1.74 24.31 -13.99
CA ARG A 115 2.47 25.48 -13.53
C ARG A 115 3.90 25.17 -13.10
N GLU A 116 4.07 24.12 -12.31
CA GLU A 116 5.36 23.76 -11.71
C GLU A 116 6.13 22.72 -12.55
N ARG A 117 5.55 22.27 -13.68
CA ARG A 117 6.14 21.24 -14.54
C ARG A 117 6.47 19.95 -13.77
N VAL A 118 5.52 19.47 -12.98
CA VAL A 118 5.67 18.25 -12.17
C VAL A 118 6.06 17.07 -13.05
N THR A 119 7.08 16.33 -12.62
CA THR A 119 7.58 15.15 -13.34
C THR A 119 7.20 13.84 -12.65
N ILE A 120 7.06 13.84 -11.32
CA ILE A 120 6.78 12.65 -10.51
C ILE A 120 5.50 12.86 -9.70
N LEU A 121 4.55 11.95 -9.88
CA LEU A 121 3.28 11.93 -9.13
C LEU A 121 3.00 10.50 -8.62
N PRO A 122 3.32 10.17 -7.36
CA PRO A 122 2.90 8.91 -6.77
C PRO A 122 1.54 9.05 -6.08
N GLY A 123 0.77 7.97 -6.11
CA GLY A 123 -0.53 7.94 -5.45
C GLY A 123 -1.30 6.64 -5.67
N PRO A 124 -2.42 6.43 -4.95
CA PRO A 124 -3.27 5.27 -5.18
C PRO A 124 -3.93 5.30 -6.58
N PRO A 125 -4.36 4.15 -7.10
CA PRO A 125 -5.00 4.06 -8.43
C PRO A 125 -6.17 5.02 -8.63
N THR A 126 -6.92 5.30 -7.57
CA THR A 126 -8.07 6.22 -7.57
C THR A 126 -7.72 7.64 -8.01
N ILE A 127 -6.53 8.12 -7.69
CA ILE A 127 -6.07 9.46 -8.14
C ILE A 127 -6.00 9.48 -9.67
N PHE A 128 -5.37 8.50 -10.28
CA PHE A 128 -5.21 8.42 -11.73
C PHE A 128 -6.54 8.18 -12.45
N GLN A 129 -7.41 7.34 -11.88
CA GLN A 129 -8.78 7.16 -12.39
C GLN A 129 -9.56 8.47 -12.36
N THR A 130 -9.47 9.23 -11.28
CA THR A 130 -10.14 10.54 -11.15
C THR A 130 -9.54 11.57 -12.13
N MET A 131 -8.22 11.58 -12.33
CA MET A 131 -7.56 12.41 -13.34
C MET A 131 -8.07 12.06 -14.75
N LEU A 132 -8.13 10.76 -15.08
CA LEU A 132 -8.62 10.28 -16.38
C LEU A 132 -10.09 10.62 -16.64
N ALA A 133 -10.91 10.66 -15.62
CA ALA A 133 -12.34 11.02 -15.70
C ALA A 133 -12.59 12.55 -15.70
N HIS A 134 -11.59 13.36 -15.39
CA HIS A 134 -11.77 14.81 -15.22
C HIS A 134 -12.05 15.51 -16.56
N PRO A 135 -13.17 16.24 -16.69
CA PRO A 135 -13.57 16.86 -17.97
C PRO A 135 -12.58 17.94 -18.45
N GLY A 136 -11.96 18.68 -17.54
CA GLY A 136 -10.97 19.72 -17.83
C GLY A 136 -9.54 19.23 -18.06
N ARG A 137 -9.29 17.89 -18.03
CA ARG A 137 -7.95 17.33 -18.22
C ARG A 137 -7.30 17.77 -19.54
N GLY A 138 -8.07 17.72 -20.64
CA GLY A 138 -7.58 18.09 -21.98
C GLY A 138 -7.25 19.58 -22.17
N GLU A 139 -7.57 20.42 -21.19
CA GLU A 139 -7.26 21.86 -21.20
C GLU A 139 -5.94 22.15 -20.47
N ARG A 140 -5.29 21.14 -19.88
CA ARG A 140 -4.04 21.26 -19.11
C ARG A 140 -2.87 20.60 -19.82
N ASP A 141 -1.70 21.23 -19.71
CA ASP A 141 -0.44 20.63 -20.18
C ASP A 141 0.13 19.67 -19.12
N LEU A 142 -0.06 18.36 -19.34
CA LEU A 142 0.46 17.29 -18.51
C LEU A 142 1.77 16.69 -19.05
N SER A 143 2.33 17.22 -20.13
CA SER A 143 3.49 16.65 -20.85
C SER A 143 4.79 16.56 -20.04
N SER A 144 4.85 17.20 -18.87
CA SER A 144 5.98 17.09 -17.95
C SER A 144 5.97 15.80 -17.13
N LEU A 145 4.82 15.11 -17.01
CA LEU A 145 4.70 13.90 -16.22
C LEU A 145 5.60 12.79 -16.80
N ARG A 146 6.50 12.30 -15.97
CA ARG A 146 7.45 11.25 -16.33
C ARG A 146 7.15 9.95 -15.61
N LEU A 147 6.95 10.01 -14.31
CA LEU A 147 6.81 8.85 -13.44
C LEU A 147 5.55 8.92 -12.59
N ALA A 148 4.78 7.82 -12.62
CA ALA A 148 3.79 7.49 -11.62
C ALA A 148 4.21 6.25 -10.83
N VAL A 149 4.08 6.29 -9.50
CA VAL A 149 4.17 5.09 -8.67
C VAL A 149 2.83 4.89 -7.99
N THR A 150 2.19 3.76 -8.27
CA THR A 150 0.86 3.42 -7.78
C THR A 150 0.87 2.11 -6.98
N GLY A 151 -0.17 1.84 -6.22
CA GLY A 151 -0.27 0.64 -5.39
C GLY A 151 -1.27 0.81 -4.25
N SER A 152 -1.13 -0.02 -3.23
CA SER A 152 -2.03 -0.10 -2.06
C SER A 152 -3.44 -0.60 -2.36
N ALA A 153 -3.78 -0.81 -3.63
CA ALA A 153 -5.03 -1.39 -4.11
C ALA A 153 -4.79 -2.08 -5.47
N THR A 154 -5.77 -2.82 -5.94
CA THR A 154 -5.73 -3.45 -7.27
C THR A 154 -5.57 -2.39 -8.37
N VAL A 155 -4.60 -2.61 -9.25
CA VAL A 155 -4.32 -1.75 -10.41
C VAL A 155 -4.79 -2.49 -11.67
N PRO A 156 -5.83 -2.04 -12.37
CA PRO A 156 -6.23 -2.66 -13.64
C PRO A 156 -5.17 -2.44 -14.73
N VAL A 157 -4.94 -3.43 -15.58
CA VAL A 157 -4.03 -3.30 -16.75
C VAL A 157 -4.42 -2.10 -17.60
N SER A 158 -5.72 -1.96 -17.88
CA SER A 158 -6.25 -0.83 -18.66
C SER A 158 -5.99 0.54 -18.02
N LEU A 159 -5.85 0.62 -16.69
CA LEU A 159 -5.47 1.86 -16.03
C LEU A 159 -4.01 2.22 -16.35
N VAL A 160 -3.10 1.24 -16.29
CA VAL A 160 -1.68 1.45 -16.62
C VAL A 160 -1.53 1.93 -18.07
N GLU A 161 -2.21 1.25 -19.01
CA GLU A 161 -2.21 1.63 -20.43
C GLU A 161 -2.74 3.06 -20.64
N ARG A 162 -3.86 3.40 -20.00
CA ARG A 162 -4.43 4.75 -20.07
C ARG A 162 -3.56 5.83 -19.43
N MET A 163 -2.80 5.48 -18.37
CA MET A 163 -1.85 6.42 -17.77
C MET A 163 -0.71 6.76 -18.74
N TRP A 164 -0.26 5.80 -19.55
CA TRP A 164 0.70 6.06 -20.62
C TRP A 164 0.10 6.88 -21.77
N ASP A 165 -1.07 6.47 -22.25
CA ASP A 165 -1.66 7.02 -23.47
C ASP A 165 -2.34 8.37 -23.27
N GLU A 166 -2.97 8.58 -22.09
CA GLU A 166 -3.85 9.72 -21.86
C GLU A 166 -3.34 10.71 -20.79
N LEU A 167 -2.37 10.32 -19.93
CA LEU A 167 -1.78 11.19 -18.90
C LEU A 167 -0.30 11.50 -19.15
N ASP A 168 0.24 11.11 -20.31
CA ASP A 168 1.64 11.37 -20.72
C ASP A 168 2.73 10.72 -19.84
N PHE A 169 2.41 9.89 -18.86
CA PHE A 169 3.41 9.19 -18.07
C PHE A 169 4.32 8.34 -18.97
N LYS A 170 5.64 8.47 -18.80
CA LYS A 170 6.63 7.68 -19.53
C LYS A 170 6.94 6.37 -18.77
N LEU A 171 6.74 6.40 -17.46
CA LEU A 171 7.02 5.29 -16.57
C LEU A 171 5.89 5.18 -15.54
N VAL A 172 5.26 4.02 -15.47
CA VAL A 172 4.30 3.65 -14.43
C VAL A 172 4.87 2.45 -13.68
N MET A 173 4.83 2.49 -12.37
CA MET A 173 5.35 1.43 -11.52
C MET A 173 4.39 1.11 -10.39
N THR A 174 4.44 -0.14 -9.92
CA THR A 174 3.88 -0.55 -8.64
C THR A 174 5.01 -0.87 -7.66
N ALA A 175 4.71 -0.79 -6.37
CA ALA A 175 5.63 -1.12 -5.31
C ALA A 175 4.87 -1.73 -4.14
N TYR A 176 5.55 -2.61 -3.40
CA TYR A 176 5.05 -3.16 -2.15
C TYR A 176 5.97 -2.76 -1.00
N GLY A 177 5.31 -2.47 0.11
CA GLY A 177 5.98 -2.15 1.36
C GLY A 177 5.02 -1.98 2.51
N LEU A 178 5.59 -1.91 3.69
CA LEU A 178 4.89 -1.76 4.96
C LEU A 178 5.71 -0.82 5.85
N THR A 179 5.10 -0.30 6.92
CA THR A 179 5.80 0.66 7.80
C THR A 179 7.07 0.07 8.39
N GLU A 180 7.05 -1.22 8.68
CA GLU A 180 8.12 -1.99 9.30
C GLU A 180 9.34 -2.23 8.38
N ALA A 181 9.19 -2.07 7.05
CA ALA A 181 10.27 -2.27 6.07
C ALA A 181 10.28 -1.24 4.93
N VAL A 182 9.31 -0.34 4.88
CA VAL A 182 9.07 0.76 3.94
C VAL A 182 8.83 0.30 2.51
N VAL A 183 9.84 0.10 1.69
CA VAL A 183 9.74 -0.40 0.30
C VAL A 183 10.57 -1.67 0.19
N VAL A 184 9.91 -2.76 -0.09
CA VAL A 184 10.51 -4.11 -0.18
C VAL A 184 10.71 -4.52 -1.62
N THR A 185 9.65 -4.39 -2.43
CA THR A 185 9.69 -4.69 -3.86
C THR A 185 9.17 -3.51 -4.68
N MET A 186 9.60 -3.41 -5.92
CA MET A 186 9.19 -2.38 -6.86
C MET A 186 9.33 -2.89 -8.29
N CYS A 187 8.42 -2.51 -9.20
CA CYS A 187 8.59 -2.72 -10.62
C CYS A 187 9.82 -1.99 -11.16
N ARG A 188 10.22 -2.31 -12.36
CA ARG A 188 11.41 -1.75 -13.00
C ARG A 188 11.03 -1.01 -14.29
N PRO A 189 11.84 -0.03 -14.72
CA PRO A 189 11.73 0.52 -16.07
C PRO A 189 11.75 -0.59 -17.11
N GLY A 190 10.78 -0.55 -18.05
CA GLY A 190 10.62 -1.56 -19.10
C GLY A 190 9.70 -2.73 -18.78
N ASP A 191 9.16 -2.82 -17.55
CA ASP A 191 8.07 -3.76 -17.25
C ASP A 191 6.82 -3.39 -18.06
N ASP A 192 6.12 -4.40 -18.58
CA ASP A 192 4.88 -4.20 -19.33
C ASP A 192 3.66 -3.95 -18.43
N ALA A 193 2.55 -3.51 -19.01
CA ALA A 193 1.34 -3.16 -18.27
C ALA A 193 0.78 -4.31 -17.44
N GLU A 194 0.88 -5.54 -17.94
CA GLU A 194 0.42 -6.74 -17.24
C GLU A 194 1.29 -7.02 -16.01
N THR A 195 2.62 -6.97 -16.15
CA THR A 195 3.56 -7.14 -15.04
C THR A 195 3.35 -6.06 -13.96
N ILE A 196 3.20 -4.79 -14.36
CA ILE A 196 2.95 -3.66 -13.44
C ILE A 196 1.61 -3.84 -12.70
N ALA A 197 0.57 -4.26 -13.41
CA ALA A 197 -0.78 -4.37 -12.84
C ALA A 197 -0.95 -5.59 -11.92
N THR A 198 -0.29 -6.70 -12.26
CA THR A 198 -0.52 -8.00 -11.58
C THR A 198 0.54 -8.33 -10.54
N THR A 199 1.65 -7.57 -10.48
CA THR A 199 2.72 -7.78 -9.50
C THR A 199 3.04 -6.51 -8.72
N ALA A 200 3.78 -6.67 -7.65
CA ALA A 200 4.36 -5.59 -6.86
C ALA A 200 5.88 -5.42 -7.12
N GLY A 201 6.36 -5.96 -8.25
CA GLY A 201 7.75 -5.87 -8.66
C GLY A 201 8.67 -6.89 -8.00
N ARG A 202 9.98 -6.64 -8.13
CA ARG A 202 11.07 -7.47 -7.60
C ARG A 202 11.70 -6.82 -6.37
N PRO A 203 12.40 -7.59 -5.50
CA PRO A 203 13.11 -7.06 -4.35
C PRO A 203 13.99 -5.85 -4.72
N THR A 204 13.94 -4.81 -3.88
CA THR A 204 14.84 -3.67 -3.98
C THR A 204 16.23 -4.03 -3.46
N ALA A 205 17.21 -3.16 -3.68
CA ALA A 205 18.60 -3.44 -3.33
C ALA A 205 18.78 -3.86 -1.86
N GLY A 206 19.41 -5.01 -1.66
CA GLY A 206 19.71 -5.57 -0.34
C GLY A 206 18.55 -6.29 0.35
N PHE A 207 17.35 -6.35 -0.25
CA PHE A 207 16.24 -7.15 0.27
C PHE A 207 16.27 -8.58 -0.26
N GLU A 208 15.97 -9.50 0.65
CA GLU A 208 15.56 -10.88 0.38
C GLU A 208 14.07 -11.01 0.68
N VAL A 209 13.36 -11.71 -0.19
CA VAL A 209 11.93 -12.02 -0.04
C VAL A 209 11.76 -13.52 -0.21
N ARG A 210 11.07 -14.16 0.73
CA ARG A 210 10.65 -15.55 0.61
C ARG A 210 9.16 -15.67 0.84
N ILE A 211 8.57 -16.69 0.29
CA ILE A 211 7.20 -17.10 0.57
C ILE A 211 7.29 -18.32 1.47
N ALA A 212 6.65 -18.31 2.63
CA ALA A 212 6.75 -19.36 3.63
C ALA A 212 5.40 -19.96 3.95
N ASP A 213 5.40 -21.29 4.23
CA ASP A 213 4.24 -21.98 4.79
C ASP A 213 4.08 -21.69 6.30
N SER A 214 3.07 -22.27 6.93
CA SER A 214 2.81 -22.13 8.37
C SER A 214 3.89 -22.75 9.28
N GLU A 215 4.79 -23.56 8.72
CA GLU A 215 5.91 -24.18 9.44
C GLU A 215 7.22 -23.40 9.22
N GLY A 216 7.20 -22.34 8.39
CA GLY A 216 8.35 -21.53 8.05
C GLY A 216 9.21 -22.07 6.90
N ASN A 217 8.74 -23.11 6.20
CA ASN A 217 9.46 -23.65 5.04
C ASN A 217 9.20 -22.76 3.82
N GLU A 218 10.24 -22.55 3.02
CA GLU A 218 10.13 -21.78 1.79
C GLU A 218 9.30 -22.51 0.74
N MET A 219 8.31 -21.81 0.17
CA MET A 219 7.40 -22.33 -0.85
C MET A 219 8.04 -22.24 -2.26
N PRO A 220 7.74 -23.21 -3.14
CA PRO A 220 8.17 -23.12 -4.53
C PRO A 220 7.51 -21.93 -5.27
N PRO A 221 8.11 -21.45 -6.37
CA PRO A 221 7.54 -20.39 -7.17
C PRO A 221 6.10 -20.68 -7.61
N GLY A 222 5.22 -19.69 -7.51
CA GLY A 222 3.81 -19.79 -7.89
C GLY A 222 2.86 -20.24 -6.79
N GLU A 223 3.38 -20.75 -5.66
CA GLU A 223 2.58 -21.15 -4.50
C GLU A 223 2.37 -19.97 -3.55
N ASP A 224 1.16 -19.89 -2.97
CA ASP A 224 0.82 -18.87 -1.98
C ASP A 224 1.32 -19.25 -0.57
N GLY A 225 1.87 -18.28 0.13
CA GLY A 225 2.28 -18.39 1.53
C GLY A 225 2.49 -17.03 2.16
N GLU A 226 2.95 -16.98 3.40
CA GLU A 226 3.29 -15.71 4.03
C GLU A 226 4.50 -15.07 3.34
N VAL A 227 4.38 -13.79 3.00
CA VAL A 227 5.51 -13.00 2.53
C VAL A 227 6.39 -12.65 3.72
N GLN A 228 7.61 -13.16 3.71
CA GLN A 228 8.63 -12.84 4.71
C GLN A 228 9.77 -12.08 4.04
N VAL A 229 10.31 -11.08 4.73
CA VAL A 229 11.32 -10.18 4.16
C VAL A 229 12.49 -10.01 5.11
N ARG A 230 13.70 -9.93 4.55
CA ARG A 230 14.92 -9.64 5.27
C ARG A 230 15.73 -8.62 4.49
N GLY A 231 16.26 -7.60 5.19
CA GLY A 231 17.02 -6.58 4.49
C GLY A 231 17.41 -5.40 5.38
N PRO A 232 18.16 -4.46 4.82
CA PRO A 232 18.73 -3.35 5.58
C PRO A 232 17.69 -2.41 6.18
N ASN A 233 16.46 -2.42 5.64
CA ASN A 233 15.38 -1.50 6.01
C ASN A 233 14.33 -2.13 6.93
N VAL A 234 14.49 -3.39 7.33
CA VAL A 234 13.64 -3.98 8.38
C VAL A 234 13.83 -3.16 9.66
N MET A 235 12.74 -2.73 10.26
CA MET A 235 12.74 -1.87 11.46
C MET A 235 13.63 -2.41 12.59
N LEU A 236 14.03 -1.53 13.50
CA LEU A 236 14.74 -1.93 14.72
C LEU A 236 13.84 -2.72 15.68
N GLY A 237 12.53 -2.50 15.60
CA GLY A 237 11.52 -3.09 16.44
C GLY A 237 10.39 -2.11 16.74
N TYR A 238 9.42 -2.55 17.56
CA TYR A 238 8.35 -1.69 18.04
C TYR A 238 8.74 -1.01 19.35
N LEU A 239 8.47 0.30 19.44
CA LEU A 239 8.73 1.12 20.62
C LEU A 239 8.06 0.52 21.86
N ASP A 240 8.85 0.27 22.91
CA ASP A 240 8.42 -0.25 24.21
C ASP A 240 7.59 -1.55 24.12
N ASP A 241 7.73 -2.33 23.02
CA ASP A 241 7.02 -3.59 22.81
C ASP A 241 7.96 -4.68 22.24
N GLU A 242 8.83 -5.18 23.13
CA GLU A 242 9.74 -6.28 22.78
C GLU A 242 9.02 -7.60 22.43
N ALA A 243 7.84 -7.83 23.01
CA ALA A 243 7.08 -9.06 22.74
C ALA A 243 6.58 -9.03 21.28
N ALA A 244 5.96 -7.94 20.85
CA ALA A 244 5.53 -7.77 19.46
C ALA A 244 6.73 -7.73 18.49
N THR A 245 7.87 -7.20 18.91
CA THR A 245 9.08 -7.20 18.10
C THR A 245 9.58 -8.61 17.84
N ARG A 246 9.66 -9.46 18.87
CA ARG A 246 10.08 -10.88 18.75
C ARG A 246 9.06 -11.74 17.98
N GLU A 247 7.78 -11.38 18.02
CA GLU A 247 6.76 -12.02 17.19
C GLU A 247 6.89 -11.65 15.71
N ALA A 248 7.27 -10.39 15.44
CA ALA A 248 7.36 -9.88 14.07
C ALA A 248 8.71 -10.20 13.40
N ILE A 249 9.82 -10.26 14.14
CA ILE A 249 11.16 -10.41 13.58
C ILE A 249 11.83 -11.65 14.19
N GLU A 250 12.17 -12.62 13.32
CA GLU A 250 12.92 -13.82 13.71
C GLU A 250 14.37 -13.47 14.13
N PRO A 251 15.03 -14.33 14.93
CA PRO A 251 16.42 -14.08 15.38
C PRO A 251 17.43 -13.91 14.25
N ASP A 252 17.18 -14.48 13.07
CA ASP A 252 18.01 -14.39 11.86
C ASP A 252 17.61 -13.22 10.94
N GLY A 253 16.66 -12.39 11.39
CA GLY A 253 16.29 -11.12 10.75
C GLY A 253 15.15 -11.19 9.75
N TRP A 254 14.45 -12.32 9.61
CA TRP A 254 13.23 -12.37 8.80
C TRP A 254 12.08 -11.66 9.51
N LEU A 255 11.44 -10.74 8.80
CA LEU A 255 10.24 -10.04 9.25
C LEU A 255 9.01 -10.76 8.67
N HIS A 256 8.11 -11.17 9.55
CA HIS A 256 6.76 -11.62 9.23
C HIS A 256 5.91 -10.40 8.83
N THR A 257 5.51 -10.32 7.56
CA THR A 257 4.73 -9.17 7.09
C THR A 257 3.24 -9.29 7.41
N GLY A 258 2.78 -10.53 7.64
CA GLY A 258 1.36 -10.85 7.75
C GLY A 258 0.59 -10.68 6.44
N ASP A 259 1.27 -10.41 5.32
CA ASP A 259 0.69 -10.42 4.00
C ASP A 259 0.91 -11.80 3.35
N VAL A 260 -0.03 -12.24 2.53
CA VAL A 260 0.05 -13.47 1.74
C VAL A 260 0.37 -13.11 0.31
N GLY A 261 1.24 -13.90 -0.31
CA GLY A 261 1.63 -13.69 -1.68
C GLY A 261 2.38 -14.87 -2.27
N ARG A 262 2.81 -14.70 -3.51
CA ARG A 262 3.63 -15.66 -4.24
C ARG A 262 4.69 -14.95 -5.05
N MET A 263 5.81 -15.62 -5.26
CA MET A 263 6.86 -15.20 -6.19
C MET A 263 6.77 -15.99 -7.48
N ASP A 264 6.90 -15.33 -8.63
CA ASP A 264 7.04 -16.03 -9.90
C ASP A 264 8.51 -16.45 -10.16
N GLU A 265 8.74 -17.24 -11.23
CA GLU A 265 10.09 -17.69 -11.63
C GLU A 265 11.04 -16.52 -12.01
N ARG A 266 10.49 -15.34 -12.34
CA ARG A 266 11.26 -14.11 -12.65
C ARG A 266 11.62 -13.33 -11.38
N GLY A 267 11.12 -13.75 -10.20
CA GLY A 267 11.30 -13.08 -8.92
C GLY A 267 10.36 -11.90 -8.70
N TYR A 268 9.21 -11.84 -9.40
CA TYR A 268 8.17 -10.84 -9.14
C TYR A 268 7.22 -11.31 -8.06
N LEU A 269 6.97 -10.42 -7.10
CA LEU A 269 6.03 -10.66 -6.00
C LEU A 269 4.61 -10.27 -6.40
N THR A 270 3.66 -11.16 -6.18
CA THR A 270 2.23 -10.85 -6.22
C THR A 270 1.68 -10.95 -4.81
N ILE A 271 1.10 -9.87 -4.29
CA ILE A 271 0.38 -9.88 -3.01
C ILE A 271 -1.04 -10.34 -3.30
N THR A 272 -1.47 -11.41 -2.62
CA THR A 272 -2.79 -12.01 -2.83
C THR A 272 -3.77 -11.65 -1.73
N ASP A 273 -3.33 -11.51 -0.47
CA ASP A 273 -4.19 -11.09 0.64
C ASP A 273 -3.39 -10.77 1.92
N ARG A 274 -4.09 -10.74 3.06
CA ARG A 274 -3.52 -10.68 4.41
C ARG A 274 -3.90 -11.89 5.22
N LEU A 275 -2.95 -12.46 5.96
CA LEU A 275 -3.17 -13.63 6.84
C LEU A 275 -4.35 -13.41 7.79
N LYS A 276 -4.44 -12.23 8.41
CA LYS A 276 -5.51 -11.87 9.35
C LYS A 276 -6.89 -11.67 8.73
N ASP A 277 -6.94 -11.47 7.42
CA ASP A 277 -8.18 -11.25 6.68
C ASP A 277 -8.67 -12.54 6.00
N MET A 278 -7.81 -13.57 5.95
CA MET A 278 -8.11 -14.89 5.42
C MET A 278 -9.31 -15.52 6.16
N ILE A 279 -10.21 -16.11 5.40
CA ILE A 279 -11.42 -16.76 5.88
C ILE A 279 -11.19 -18.28 5.81
N THR A 280 -11.46 -19.00 6.88
CA THR A 280 -11.32 -20.46 6.89
C THR A 280 -12.68 -21.13 6.72
N VAL A 281 -12.93 -21.67 5.52
CA VAL A 281 -14.20 -22.32 5.15
C VAL A 281 -14.01 -23.84 5.14
N GLY A 282 -14.46 -24.54 6.18
CA GLY A 282 -14.37 -26.01 6.26
C GLY A 282 -12.93 -26.53 6.14
N GLY A 283 -11.95 -25.78 6.64
CA GLY A 283 -10.52 -26.12 6.58
C GLY A 283 -9.81 -25.63 5.30
N PHE A 284 -10.51 -24.96 4.38
CA PHE A 284 -9.92 -24.36 3.19
C PHE A 284 -9.73 -22.85 3.38
N ASN A 285 -8.58 -22.34 2.95
CA ASN A 285 -8.28 -20.92 2.97
C ASN A 285 -9.00 -20.21 1.84
N VAL A 286 -9.72 -19.15 2.17
CA VAL A 286 -10.33 -18.22 1.22
C VAL A 286 -9.72 -16.86 1.44
N TYR A 287 -9.14 -16.33 0.38
CA TYR A 287 -8.55 -15.00 0.37
C TYR A 287 -9.58 -13.99 -0.09
N PRO A 288 -10.03 -13.06 0.79
CA PRO A 288 -11.03 -12.05 0.45
C PRO A 288 -10.75 -11.30 -0.83
N ALA A 289 -9.49 -10.91 -1.09
CA ALA A 289 -9.14 -10.15 -2.27
C ALA A 289 -9.41 -10.91 -3.59
N GLU A 290 -9.27 -12.23 -3.61
CA GLU A 290 -9.64 -13.05 -4.79
C GLU A 290 -11.13 -12.96 -5.09
N VAL A 291 -11.95 -13.01 -4.05
CA VAL A 291 -13.41 -12.90 -4.17
C VAL A 291 -13.83 -11.48 -4.56
N GLU A 292 -13.23 -10.47 -3.92
CA GLU A 292 -13.45 -9.05 -4.24
C GLU A 292 -13.12 -8.74 -5.70
N ASN A 293 -11.97 -9.21 -6.20
CA ASN A 293 -11.57 -9.03 -7.58
C ASN A 293 -12.52 -9.71 -8.56
N ALA A 294 -13.01 -10.92 -8.25
CA ALA A 294 -13.99 -11.62 -9.08
C ALA A 294 -15.33 -10.86 -9.17
N ILE A 295 -15.73 -10.21 -8.08
CA ILE A 295 -16.95 -9.40 -8.00
C ILE A 295 -16.75 -8.07 -8.76
N LEU A 296 -15.66 -7.34 -8.53
CA LEU A 296 -15.36 -6.08 -9.20
C LEU A 296 -15.25 -6.23 -10.72
N ALA A 297 -14.76 -7.37 -11.20
CA ALA A 297 -14.67 -7.67 -12.64
C ALA A 297 -16.02 -7.82 -13.35
N LEU A 298 -17.15 -7.83 -12.60
CA LEU A 298 -18.50 -7.87 -13.19
C LEU A 298 -18.98 -6.50 -13.72
N GLY A 299 -18.33 -5.41 -13.26
CA GLY A 299 -18.76 -4.04 -13.55
C GLY A 299 -19.98 -3.60 -12.72
N GLY A 300 -20.32 -2.31 -12.76
CA GLY A 300 -21.45 -1.74 -12.00
C GLY A 300 -21.25 -1.74 -10.48
N ILE A 301 -20.02 -1.91 -10.00
CA ILE A 301 -19.65 -1.98 -8.58
C ILE A 301 -18.55 -0.97 -8.32
N VAL A 302 -18.79 -0.06 -7.38
CA VAL A 302 -17.83 0.99 -6.98
C VAL A 302 -16.80 0.44 -6.02
N GLU A 303 -17.26 -0.30 -4.98
CA GLU A 303 -16.40 -0.91 -3.96
C GLU A 303 -16.97 -2.27 -3.52
N CYS A 304 -16.06 -3.15 -3.12
CA CYS A 304 -16.39 -4.45 -2.58
C CYS A 304 -15.47 -4.77 -1.41
N ALA A 305 -16.03 -5.31 -0.33
CA ALA A 305 -15.26 -5.86 0.78
C ALA A 305 -15.83 -7.21 1.21
N VAL A 306 -14.97 -8.22 1.27
CA VAL A 306 -15.33 -9.58 1.70
C VAL A 306 -14.74 -9.87 3.07
N VAL A 307 -15.56 -10.44 3.96
CA VAL A 307 -15.17 -10.83 5.32
C VAL A 307 -15.76 -12.18 5.68
N GLY A 308 -15.15 -12.86 6.66
CA GLY A 308 -15.70 -14.06 7.26
C GLY A 308 -16.92 -13.75 8.13
N MET A 309 -18.01 -14.46 7.88
CA MET A 309 -19.20 -14.53 8.72
C MET A 309 -19.15 -15.86 9.48
N PRO A 310 -19.29 -15.87 10.82
CA PRO A 310 -19.30 -17.11 11.59
C PRO A 310 -20.37 -18.11 11.13
N ASP A 311 -19.98 -19.40 11.04
CA ASP A 311 -20.87 -20.51 10.68
C ASP A 311 -20.55 -21.74 11.55
N GLU A 312 -21.56 -22.37 12.15
CA GLU A 312 -21.37 -23.47 13.07
C GLU A 312 -20.73 -24.72 12.44
N ARG A 313 -20.94 -24.94 11.14
CA ARG A 313 -20.47 -26.14 10.46
C ARG A 313 -19.14 -25.93 9.74
N MET A 314 -18.97 -24.76 9.11
CA MET A 314 -17.83 -24.49 8.25
C MET A 314 -16.76 -23.62 8.93
N GLY A 315 -17.01 -23.18 10.18
CA GLY A 315 -16.20 -22.21 10.88
C GLY A 315 -16.55 -20.78 10.46
N GLU A 316 -16.29 -20.47 9.20
CA GLU A 316 -16.65 -19.20 8.59
C GLU A 316 -17.23 -19.41 7.19
N LEU A 317 -17.97 -18.42 6.70
CA LEU A 317 -18.45 -18.33 5.32
C LEU A 317 -18.17 -16.94 4.77
N PRO A 318 -17.81 -16.78 3.47
CA PRO A 318 -17.59 -15.49 2.87
C PRO A 318 -18.88 -14.68 2.78
N LEU A 319 -18.83 -13.43 3.24
CA LEU A 319 -19.88 -12.41 3.14
C LEU A 319 -19.31 -11.21 2.40
N ALA A 320 -19.96 -10.78 1.31
CA ALA A 320 -19.56 -9.61 0.53
C ALA A 320 -20.43 -8.40 0.90
N TYR A 321 -19.80 -7.26 1.18
CA TYR A 321 -20.41 -5.95 1.26
C TYR A 321 -20.11 -5.19 -0.04
N ILE A 322 -21.15 -4.65 -0.68
CA ILE A 322 -21.06 -4.07 -2.01
C ILE A 322 -21.58 -2.62 -2.00
N VAL A 323 -20.78 -1.70 -2.50
CA VAL A 323 -21.22 -0.38 -2.93
C VAL A 323 -21.36 -0.41 -4.44
N ALA A 324 -22.59 -0.26 -4.92
CA ALA A 324 -22.90 -0.40 -6.33
C ALA A 324 -23.01 0.96 -7.03
N GLU A 325 -22.79 0.98 -8.34
CA GLU A 325 -23.00 2.18 -9.15
C GLU A 325 -24.50 2.54 -9.22
N PRO A 326 -24.87 3.82 -9.30
CA PRO A 326 -26.25 4.22 -9.49
C PRO A 326 -26.85 3.61 -10.76
N GLY A 327 -27.99 2.91 -10.61
CA GLY A 327 -28.70 2.31 -11.75
C GLY A 327 -28.21 0.91 -12.17
N HIS A 328 -27.31 0.28 -11.38
CA HIS A 328 -26.95 -1.12 -11.60
C HIS A 328 -28.15 -2.06 -11.38
N GLU A 329 -28.12 -3.22 -12.03
CA GLU A 329 -29.16 -4.25 -11.93
C GLU A 329 -28.73 -5.49 -11.14
N HIS A 330 -27.58 -5.44 -10.43
CA HIS A 330 -27.09 -6.56 -9.64
C HIS A 330 -27.97 -6.85 -8.44
N THR A 331 -28.23 -8.13 -8.19
CA THR A 331 -28.88 -8.65 -6.99
C THR A 331 -27.94 -9.60 -6.26
N GLU A 332 -28.24 -9.94 -5.00
CA GLU A 332 -27.49 -10.95 -4.24
C GLU A 332 -27.35 -12.25 -5.04
N GLU A 333 -28.46 -12.73 -5.60
CA GLU A 333 -28.51 -13.98 -6.36
C GLU A 333 -27.67 -13.91 -7.64
N SER A 334 -27.72 -12.78 -8.37
CA SER A 334 -26.96 -12.60 -9.62
C SER A 334 -25.45 -12.57 -9.36
N LEU A 335 -25.02 -11.90 -8.31
CA LEU A 335 -23.59 -11.82 -7.94
C LEU A 335 -23.07 -13.19 -7.44
N ILE A 336 -23.83 -13.89 -6.60
CA ILE A 336 -23.48 -15.23 -6.16
C ILE A 336 -23.38 -16.20 -7.34
N ALA A 337 -24.34 -16.14 -8.29
CA ALA A 337 -24.31 -16.96 -9.51
C ALA A 337 -23.08 -16.70 -10.36
N ALA A 338 -22.75 -15.42 -10.60
CA ALA A 338 -21.57 -15.02 -11.35
C ALA A 338 -20.24 -15.44 -10.68
N CYS A 339 -20.18 -15.38 -9.34
CA CYS A 339 -19.04 -15.89 -8.57
C CYS A 339 -18.88 -17.41 -8.73
N ARG A 340 -19.97 -18.19 -8.79
CA ARG A 340 -19.90 -19.65 -8.98
C ARG A 340 -19.28 -20.08 -10.30
N GLU A 341 -19.36 -19.25 -11.32
CA GLU A 341 -18.75 -19.50 -12.62
C GLU A 341 -17.23 -19.25 -12.63
N ARG A 342 -16.73 -18.50 -11.66
CA ARG A 342 -15.35 -17.99 -11.65
C ARG A 342 -14.51 -18.52 -10.46
N LEU A 343 -15.16 -18.91 -9.38
CA LEU A 343 -14.52 -19.30 -8.14
C LEU A 343 -14.85 -20.72 -7.73
N ALA A 344 -13.93 -21.37 -7.00
CA ALA A 344 -14.22 -22.64 -6.35
C ALA A 344 -15.38 -22.48 -5.35
N ASN A 345 -16.23 -23.49 -5.21
CA ASN A 345 -17.48 -23.40 -4.44
C ASN A 345 -17.31 -22.90 -2.99
N PHE A 346 -16.21 -23.24 -2.32
CA PHE A 346 -15.94 -22.80 -0.95
C PHE A 346 -15.55 -21.31 -0.87
N LYS A 347 -15.11 -20.69 -1.98
CA LYS A 347 -14.77 -19.27 -2.08
C LYS A 347 -15.98 -18.38 -2.41
N VAL A 348 -17.05 -18.98 -2.90
CA VAL A 348 -18.24 -18.23 -3.31
C VAL A 348 -18.92 -17.59 -2.11
N PRO A 349 -19.23 -16.28 -2.11
CA PRO A 349 -19.97 -15.63 -1.04
C PRO A 349 -21.30 -16.34 -0.79
N ARG A 350 -21.63 -16.54 0.48
CA ARG A 350 -22.92 -17.10 0.88
C ARG A 350 -23.98 -16.03 1.07
N ARG A 351 -23.53 -14.81 1.21
CA ARG A 351 -24.38 -13.62 1.29
C ARG A 351 -23.70 -12.44 0.60
N VAL A 352 -24.54 -11.55 0.05
CA VAL A 352 -24.14 -10.25 -0.48
C VAL A 352 -25.03 -9.20 0.14
N LEU A 353 -24.45 -8.16 0.73
CA LEU A 353 -25.14 -7.03 1.32
C LEU A 353 -24.78 -5.76 0.55
N PHE A 354 -25.79 -5.10 -0.02
CA PHE A 354 -25.60 -3.78 -0.61
C PHE A 354 -25.64 -2.73 0.49
N VAL A 355 -24.65 -1.82 0.46
CA VAL A 355 -24.48 -0.74 1.41
C VAL A 355 -24.23 0.58 0.67
N ASP A 356 -24.57 1.70 1.30
CA ASP A 356 -24.35 3.02 0.71
C ASP A 356 -22.85 3.39 0.67
N GLU A 357 -22.10 2.96 1.70
CA GLU A 357 -20.65 3.20 1.84
C GLU A 357 -19.98 2.11 2.67
N LEU A 358 -18.67 1.87 2.43
CA LEU A 358 -17.81 1.07 3.29
C LEU A 358 -17.11 1.94 4.34
N PRO A 359 -16.83 1.41 5.54
CA PRO A 359 -16.06 2.15 6.55
C PRO A 359 -14.59 2.25 6.14
N HIS A 360 -14.03 3.47 6.16
CA HIS A 360 -12.64 3.74 5.79
C HIS A 360 -11.86 4.41 6.93
N ASN A 361 -10.55 4.18 6.96
CA ASN A 361 -9.65 4.98 7.79
C ASN A 361 -9.26 6.29 7.08
N ALA A 362 -8.50 7.16 7.77
CA ALA A 362 -8.03 8.45 7.24
C ALA A 362 -7.11 8.33 5.98
N ALA A 363 -6.57 7.15 5.71
CA ALA A 363 -5.76 6.86 4.52
C ALA A 363 -6.58 6.22 3.37
N GLY A 364 -7.92 6.16 3.50
CA GLY A 364 -8.82 5.60 2.48
C GLY A 364 -8.87 4.07 2.44
N LYS A 365 -8.34 3.38 3.45
CA LYS A 365 -8.37 1.91 3.51
C LYS A 365 -9.62 1.41 4.22
N VAL A 366 -10.32 0.42 3.62
CA VAL A 366 -11.49 -0.23 4.21
C VAL A 366 -11.17 -0.86 5.58
N LEU A 367 -12.01 -0.59 6.57
CA LEU A 367 -11.91 -1.12 7.93
C LEU A 367 -12.65 -2.46 8.05
N LYS A 368 -12.07 -3.54 7.48
CA LYS A 368 -12.66 -4.89 7.50
C LYS A 368 -13.01 -5.40 8.90
N ARG A 369 -12.33 -4.90 9.94
CA ARG A 369 -12.67 -5.25 11.33
C ARG A 369 -14.12 -4.86 11.67
N GLU A 370 -14.53 -3.65 11.31
CA GLU A 370 -15.89 -3.19 11.58
C GLU A 370 -16.93 -4.00 10.80
N LEU A 371 -16.58 -4.40 9.58
CA LEU A 371 -17.45 -5.26 8.77
C LEU A 371 -17.59 -6.68 9.37
N ARG A 372 -16.52 -7.26 9.94
CA ARG A 372 -16.58 -8.53 10.67
C ARG A 372 -17.44 -8.44 11.93
N GLU A 373 -17.33 -7.34 12.70
CA GLU A 373 -18.15 -7.10 13.88
C GLU A 373 -19.64 -7.04 13.50
N ARG A 374 -20.00 -6.37 12.38
CA ARG A 374 -21.35 -6.35 11.82
C ARG A 374 -21.80 -7.77 11.38
N ALA A 375 -20.95 -8.48 10.65
CA ALA A 375 -21.24 -9.84 10.19
C ALA A 375 -21.51 -10.82 11.34
N ALA A 376 -20.72 -10.72 12.42
CA ALA A 376 -20.90 -11.54 13.62
C ALA A 376 -22.21 -11.20 14.36
N ALA A 377 -22.57 -9.92 14.46
CA ALA A 377 -23.84 -9.50 15.05
C ALA A 377 -25.05 -10.00 14.23
N ASP A 378 -24.97 -9.92 12.90
CA ASP A 378 -26.02 -10.42 12.01
C ASP A 378 -26.18 -11.95 12.06
N ALA A 379 -25.07 -12.68 12.25
CA ALA A 379 -25.09 -14.13 12.43
C ALA A 379 -25.73 -14.53 13.77
N ALA A 380 -25.45 -13.80 14.85
CA ALA A 380 -25.99 -14.07 16.18
C ALA A 380 -27.49 -13.72 16.33
N ALA A 381 -28.01 -12.86 15.44
CA ALA A 381 -29.44 -12.45 15.43
C ALA A 381 -30.36 -13.44 14.71
N ARG A 382 -29.83 -14.52 14.14
CA ARG A 382 -30.54 -15.58 13.38
C ARG A 382 -30.62 -16.88 14.13
#